data_85e08f28d8114347dbc683f8a5683e38
#
_entry.id   85e08f28d8114347dbc683f8a5683e38
#
_cell.length_a   1.000
_cell.length_b   1.000
_cell.length_c   1.000
_cell.angle_alpha   90.00
_cell.angle_beta   90.00
_cell.angle_gamma   90.00
#
_symmetry.space_group_name_H-M   'P 1'
#
loop_
_entity.id
_entity.type
_entity.pdbx_description
1 polymer ?
#
loop_
_entity_poly.entity_id
_entity_poly.type
_entity_poly.pdbx_seq_one_letter_code
_entity_poly.pdbx_strand_id
1 'polypeptide(L)'
;VERAGILLAIVVALCWGSADTVATFAARRQGTFATTFISLVASVTVLLLFGVFAFTRLALAPAVFVQSAGLGLLTGLMAAVGYFSLYRGLELGPLAVVSPVTAADGAIGAVLAVLFLHEQLSIWQFSLLVVIFLGIFCASTNLMEVRGVVRTSGIAGLAKGGVRWGLLAMLTFGVMLFGIGLASGKWGWYAPILWTRVFAALALLLLATWRRLLSLRSARARSDPAGAPAPLRVSGIGLAVIVGVLETIGLLVYSFDTQLASTGLASALSSSWGILPLVAGITFFQERPAVYQLFGVLLVLAGLFLLSIKPS
;
A
#
# COMPACT_ATOMS: atom_id res chain seq x y z
N VAL A 1 -14.00 21.63 6.02
CA VAL A 1 -12.70 20.92 6.09
C VAL A 1 -12.94 19.42 6.02
N GLU A 2 -13.78 18.85 6.89
CA GLU A 2 -14.02 17.39 6.96
C GLU A 2 -14.62 16.79 5.69
N ARG A 3 -15.56 17.47 5.02
CA ARG A 3 -16.11 16.99 3.75
C ARG A 3 -15.06 16.92 2.64
N ALA A 4 -14.10 17.85 2.64
CA ALA A 4 -13.00 17.80 1.69
C ALA A 4 -12.09 16.60 1.96
N GLY A 5 -11.78 16.30 3.22
CA GLY A 5 -10.99 15.10 3.61
C GLY A 5 -11.65 13.81 3.16
N ILE A 6 -12.97 13.66 3.35
CA ILE A 6 -13.68 12.47 2.89
C ILE A 6 -13.58 12.30 1.36
N LEU A 7 -13.75 13.40 0.59
CA LEU A 7 -13.61 13.35 -0.87
C LEU A 7 -12.19 12.98 -1.30
N LEU A 8 -11.18 13.52 -0.62
CA LEU A 8 -9.78 13.18 -0.89
C LEU A 8 -9.49 11.71 -0.58
N ALA A 9 -9.99 11.19 0.55
CA ALA A 9 -9.85 9.79 0.89
C ALA A 9 -10.50 8.85 -0.15
N ILE A 10 -11.64 9.23 -0.73
CA ILE A 10 -12.25 8.49 -1.85
C ILE A 10 -11.33 8.50 -3.07
N VAL A 11 -10.72 9.64 -3.42
CA VAL A 11 -9.75 9.72 -4.52
C VAL A 11 -8.56 8.82 -4.25
N VAL A 12 -8.02 8.81 -3.03
CA VAL A 12 -6.95 7.89 -2.61
C VAL A 12 -7.37 6.44 -2.81
N ALA A 13 -8.56 6.08 -2.33
CA ALA A 13 -9.09 4.72 -2.43
C ALA A 13 -9.23 4.27 -3.91
N LEU A 14 -9.71 5.14 -4.78
CA LEU A 14 -9.80 4.86 -6.22
C LEU A 14 -8.41 4.69 -6.86
N CYS A 15 -7.46 5.54 -6.52
CA CYS A 15 -6.09 5.46 -7.05
C CYS A 15 -5.41 4.16 -6.62
N TRP A 16 -5.38 3.86 -5.32
CA TRP A 16 -4.70 2.67 -4.80
C TRP A 16 -5.42 1.38 -5.19
N GLY A 17 -6.75 1.35 -5.13
CA GLY A 17 -7.51 0.18 -5.56
C GLY A 17 -7.34 -0.14 -7.06
N SER A 18 -7.28 0.90 -7.91
CA SER A 18 -6.95 0.73 -9.33
C SER A 18 -5.51 0.28 -9.52
N ALA A 19 -4.56 0.85 -8.75
CA ALA A 19 -3.16 0.47 -8.79
C ALA A 19 -2.97 -1.02 -8.47
N ASP A 20 -3.61 -1.56 -7.43
CA ASP A 20 -3.55 -2.96 -7.06
C ASP A 20 -4.08 -3.90 -8.13
N THR A 21 -5.20 -3.51 -8.74
CA THR A 21 -5.78 -4.26 -9.86
C THR A 21 -4.78 -4.35 -11.00
N VAL A 22 -4.18 -3.23 -11.41
CA VAL A 22 -3.17 -3.18 -12.49
C VAL A 22 -1.89 -3.89 -12.05
N ALA A 23 -1.46 -3.74 -10.79
CA ALA A 23 -0.28 -4.40 -10.23
C ALA A 23 -0.41 -5.92 -10.25
N THR A 24 -1.62 -6.47 -10.04
CA THR A 24 -1.87 -7.89 -10.14
C THR A 24 -1.56 -8.41 -11.55
N PHE A 25 -2.01 -7.71 -12.60
CA PHE A 25 -1.66 -8.07 -13.97
C PHE A 25 -0.17 -7.94 -14.24
N ALA A 26 0.47 -6.87 -13.75
CA ALA A 26 1.90 -6.64 -13.93
C ALA A 26 2.74 -7.71 -13.22
N ALA A 27 2.46 -7.98 -11.94
CA ALA A 27 3.21 -8.93 -11.13
C ALA A 27 3.09 -10.38 -11.66
N ARG A 28 1.90 -10.77 -12.09
CA ARG A 28 1.68 -12.10 -12.71
C ARG A 28 2.34 -12.25 -14.09
N ARG A 29 2.64 -11.13 -14.80
CA ARG A 29 3.28 -11.17 -16.13
C ARG A 29 4.80 -11.10 -16.10
N GLN A 30 5.37 -10.31 -15.22
CA GLN A 30 6.81 -10.02 -15.20
C GLN A 30 7.48 -10.27 -13.83
N GLY A 31 6.71 -10.73 -12.84
CA GLY A 31 7.17 -11.03 -11.49
C GLY A 31 7.18 -9.81 -10.56
N THR A 32 7.16 -10.12 -9.27
CA THR A 32 7.10 -9.14 -8.18
C THR A 32 8.20 -8.09 -8.25
N PHE A 33 9.47 -8.52 -8.38
CA PHE A 33 10.60 -7.60 -8.26
C PHE A 33 10.60 -6.54 -9.37
N ALA A 34 10.38 -6.97 -10.62
CA ALA A 34 10.34 -6.05 -11.76
C ALA A 34 9.18 -5.05 -11.62
N THR A 35 7.99 -5.52 -11.23
CA THR A 35 6.82 -4.67 -11.02
C THR A 35 7.09 -3.64 -9.93
N THR A 36 7.60 -4.06 -8.77
CA THR A 36 7.89 -3.14 -7.66
C THR A 36 8.95 -2.10 -8.04
N PHE A 37 10.04 -2.54 -8.66
CA PHE A 37 11.13 -1.64 -9.02
C PHE A 37 10.68 -0.61 -10.06
N ILE A 38 10.01 -1.04 -11.14
CA ILE A 38 9.54 -0.14 -12.20
C ILE A 38 8.49 0.83 -11.68
N SER A 39 7.55 0.39 -10.84
CA SER A 39 6.54 1.27 -10.25
C SER A 39 7.15 2.32 -9.33
N LEU A 40 8.15 1.97 -8.52
CA LEU A 40 8.85 2.94 -7.68
C LEU A 40 9.69 3.93 -8.48
N VAL A 41 10.38 3.49 -9.55
CA VAL A 41 11.10 4.38 -10.45
C VAL A 41 10.15 5.35 -11.15
N ALA A 42 9.02 4.86 -11.66
CA ALA A 42 7.97 5.70 -12.24
C ALA A 42 7.43 6.71 -11.23
N SER A 43 7.17 6.27 -9.99
CA SER A 43 6.74 7.12 -8.88
C SER A 43 7.73 8.25 -8.59
N VAL A 44 9.02 7.93 -8.47
CA VAL A 44 10.10 8.95 -8.29
C VAL A 44 10.12 9.91 -9.46
N THR A 45 10.03 9.40 -10.70
CA THR A 45 10.03 10.24 -11.91
C THR A 45 8.85 11.22 -11.90
N VAL A 46 7.63 10.76 -11.59
CA VAL A 46 6.44 11.62 -11.48
C VAL A 46 6.65 12.69 -10.42
N LEU A 47 7.17 12.30 -9.24
CA LEU A 47 7.43 13.26 -8.17
C LEU A 47 8.48 14.30 -8.55
N LEU A 48 9.55 13.91 -9.22
CA LEU A 48 10.59 14.85 -9.67
C LEU A 48 10.05 15.81 -10.72
N LEU A 49 9.27 15.31 -11.70
CA LEU A 49 8.63 16.17 -12.72
C LEU A 49 7.63 17.13 -12.06
N PHE A 50 6.80 16.62 -11.15
CA PHE A 50 5.90 17.45 -10.36
C PHE A 50 6.68 18.44 -9.48
N GLY A 51 7.80 18.02 -8.90
CA GLY A 51 8.68 18.85 -8.07
C GLY A 51 9.23 20.05 -8.80
N VAL A 52 9.63 19.91 -10.07
CA VAL A 52 10.08 21.04 -10.90
C VAL A 52 8.98 22.09 -11.03
N PHE A 53 7.74 21.66 -11.27
CA PHE A 53 6.57 22.54 -11.31
C PHE A 53 6.23 23.11 -9.91
N ALA A 54 6.21 22.27 -8.89
CA ALA A 54 5.88 22.66 -7.53
C ALA A 54 6.89 23.60 -6.89
N PHE A 55 8.18 23.43 -7.19
CA PHE A 55 9.26 24.27 -6.64
C PHE A 55 9.07 25.73 -7.00
N THR A 56 8.62 26.01 -8.22
CA THR A 56 8.34 27.37 -8.69
C THR A 56 7.06 27.98 -8.10
N ARG A 57 6.11 27.15 -7.65
CA ARG A 57 4.79 27.58 -7.18
C ARG A 57 4.61 27.51 -5.67
N LEU A 58 5.27 26.54 -5.00
CA LEU A 58 5.05 26.23 -3.58
C LEU A 58 6.15 26.79 -2.66
N ALA A 59 7.16 27.51 -3.22
CA ALA A 59 8.26 28.12 -2.45
C ALA A 59 8.86 27.16 -1.39
N LEU A 60 9.13 25.91 -1.75
CA LEU A 60 9.60 24.88 -0.83
C LEU A 60 11.00 25.23 -0.31
N ALA A 61 11.13 25.40 1.00
CA ALA A 61 12.41 25.72 1.62
C ALA A 61 13.36 24.51 1.56
N PRO A 62 14.61 24.64 1.09
CA PRO A 62 15.57 23.54 1.03
C PRO A 62 15.80 22.84 2.38
N ALA A 63 15.70 23.57 3.49
CA ALA A 63 15.84 23.02 4.84
C ALA A 63 14.82 21.91 5.16
N VAL A 64 13.61 21.99 4.60
CA VAL A 64 12.54 21.01 4.79
C VAL A 64 12.96 19.64 4.25
N PHE A 65 13.66 19.61 3.11
CA PHE A 65 14.15 18.35 2.53
C PHE A 65 15.18 17.68 3.43
N VAL A 66 16.12 18.44 4.00
CA VAL A 66 17.14 17.88 4.89
C VAL A 66 16.49 17.36 6.19
N GLN A 67 15.59 18.14 6.78
CA GLN A 67 14.95 17.78 8.04
C GLN A 67 14.02 16.57 7.92
N SER A 68 13.32 16.42 6.81
CA SER A 68 12.38 15.30 6.58
C SER A 68 13.07 14.01 6.13
N ALA A 69 14.34 14.03 5.73
CA ALA A 69 15.05 12.89 5.16
C ALA A 69 15.14 11.70 6.12
N GLY A 70 15.36 11.92 7.42
CA GLY A 70 15.47 10.85 8.41
C GLY A 70 14.19 10.03 8.56
N LEU A 71 13.04 10.70 8.67
CA LEU A 71 11.75 10.02 8.73
C LEU A 71 11.38 9.44 7.35
N GLY A 72 11.77 10.13 6.26
CA GLY A 72 11.66 9.63 4.89
C GLY A 72 12.43 8.33 4.65
N LEU A 73 13.58 8.14 5.28
CA LEU A 73 14.32 6.88 5.23
C LEU A 73 13.53 5.74 5.88
N LEU A 74 12.98 5.96 7.08
CA LEU A 74 12.15 4.96 7.77
C LEU A 74 10.94 4.59 6.92
N THR A 75 10.16 5.59 6.47
CA THR A 75 8.96 5.35 5.66
C THR A 75 9.32 4.74 4.30
N GLY A 76 10.46 5.08 3.71
CA GLY A 76 10.96 4.50 2.48
C GLY A 76 11.34 3.03 2.61
N LEU A 77 11.99 2.63 3.71
CA LEU A 77 12.27 1.22 3.98
C LEU A 77 10.97 0.43 4.20
N MET A 78 10.02 1.00 4.95
CA MET A 78 8.71 0.38 5.13
C MET A 78 7.96 0.27 3.79
N ALA A 79 8.02 1.29 2.94
CA ALA A 79 7.46 1.25 1.59
C ALA A 79 8.10 0.16 0.72
N ALA A 80 9.42 0.03 0.72
CA ALA A 80 10.11 -1.00 -0.07
C ALA A 80 9.66 -2.41 0.31
N VAL A 81 9.60 -2.69 1.62
CA VAL A 81 9.12 -3.98 2.14
C VAL A 81 7.63 -4.15 1.85
N GLY A 82 6.83 -3.12 2.07
CA GLY A 82 5.38 -3.13 1.87
C GLY A 82 4.98 -3.41 0.43
N TYR A 83 5.50 -2.64 -0.53
CA TYR A 83 5.19 -2.83 -1.96
C TYR A 83 5.71 -4.17 -2.50
N PHE A 84 6.91 -4.57 -2.11
CA PHE A 84 7.40 -5.90 -2.48
C PHE A 84 6.50 -7.00 -1.93
N SER A 85 6.08 -6.87 -0.68
CA SER A 85 5.20 -7.85 -0.03
C SER A 85 3.81 -7.86 -0.65
N LEU A 86 3.20 -6.68 -0.87
CA LEU A 86 1.91 -6.58 -1.54
C LEU A 86 1.93 -7.26 -2.91
N TYR A 87 2.87 -6.87 -3.78
CA TYR A 87 2.91 -7.43 -5.14
C TYR A 87 3.29 -8.91 -5.16
N ARG A 88 4.08 -9.38 -4.18
CA ARG A 88 4.31 -10.80 -3.98
C ARG A 88 3.05 -11.54 -3.56
N GLY A 89 2.27 -10.92 -2.69
CA GLY A 89 0.95 -11.41 -2.31
C GLY A 89 0.01 -11.53 -3.51
N LEU A 90 -0.07 -10.49 -4.33
CA LEU A 90 -0.91 -10.42 -5.54
C LEU A 90 -0.45 -11.39 -6.65
N GLU A 91 0.84 -11.67 -6.71
CA GLU A 91 1.38 -12.69 -7.62
C GLU A 91 0.98 -14.11 -7.20
N LEU A 92 1.00 -14.41 -5.89
CA LEU A 92 0.82 -15.73 -5.33
C LEU A 92 -0.59 -16.06 -4.85
N GLY A 93 -1.43 -15.05 -4.65
CA GLY A 93 -2.76 -15.19 -4.07
C GLY A 93 -3.86 -14.50 -4.85
N PRO A 94 -5.12 -14.70 -4.44
CA PRO A 94 -6.25 -14.01 -5.04
C PRO A 94 -6.25 -12.52 -4.67
N LEU A 95 -6.52 -11.67 -5.67
CA LEU A 95 -6.62 -10.23 -5.50
C LEU A 95 -7.69 -9.84 -4.47
N ALA A 96 -8.86 -10.51 -4.55
CA ALA A 96 -9.99 -10.29 -3.65
C ALA A 96 -9.71 -10.62 -2.16
N VAL A 97 -8.57 -11.25 -1.86
CA VAL A 97 -8.16 -11.58 -0.48
C VAL A 97 -6.96 -10.74 -0.05
N VAL A 98 -5.92 -10.67 -0.89
CA VAL A 98 -4.66 -10.04 -0.53
C VAL A 98 -4.81 -8.53 -0.34
N SER A 99 -5.49 -7.84 -1.27
CA SER A 99 -5.67 -6.39 -1.18
C SER A 99 -6.50 -5.95 0.02
N PRO A 100 -7.69 -6.52 0.33
CA PRO A 100 -8.42 -6.16 1.54
C PRO A 100 -7.66 -6.46 2.84
N VAL A 101 -6.86 -7.55 2.91
CA VAL A 101 -5.99 -7.81 4.07
C VAL A 101 -4.97 -6.69 4.22
N THR A 102 -4.34 -6.27 3.13
CA THR A 102 -3.37 -5.17 3.16
C THR A 102 -4.05 -3.85 3.53
N ALA A 103 -5.28 -3.60 3.05
CA ALA A 103 -6.03 -2.39 3.33
C ALA A 103 -6.39 -2.18 4.82
N ALA A 104 -6.19 -3.18 5.67
CA ALA A 104 -6.22 -2.99 7.12
C ALA A 104 -5.02 -2.17 7.66
N ASP A 105 -4.10 -1.73 6.81
CA ASP A 105 -2.96 -0.84 7.11
C ASP A 105 -3.39 0.48 7.75
N GLY A 106 -4.49 1.07 7.26
CA GLY A 106 -5.01 2.32 7.83
C GLY A 106 -5.38 2.23 9.30
N ALA A 107 -5.75 1.08 9.74
CA ALA A 107 -6.02 0.88 11.15
C ALA A 107 -4.74 0.81 12.00
N ILE A 108 -3.68 0.20 11.50
CA ILE A 108 -2.37 0.30 12.14
C ILE A 108 -1.98 1.78 12.22
N GLY A 109 -2.14 2.54 11.12
CA GLY A 109 -1.90 3.98 11.07
C GLY A 109 -2.73 4.75 12.11
N ALA A 110 -4.03 4.46 12.23
CA ALA A 110 -4.92 5.09 13.20
C ALA A 110 -4.53 4.77 14.65
N VAL A 111 -4.22 3.52 14.97
CA VAL A 111 -3.74 3.12 16.31
C VAL A 111 -2.44 3.85 16.65
N LEU A 112 -1.49 3.93 15.72
CA LEU A 112 -0.24 4.66 15.94
C LEU A 112 -0.48 6.15 16.14
N ALA A 113 -1.42 6.76 15.40
CA ALA A 113 -1.78 8.17 15.59
C ALA A 113 -2.37 8.44 16.98
N VAL A 114 -3.26 7.58 17.46
CA VAL A 114 -3.78 7.69 18.84
C VAL A 114 -2.67 7.56 19.87
N LEU A 115 -1.75 6.58 19.71
CA LEU A 115 -0.71 6.30 20.70
C LEU A 115 0.40 7.36 20.72
N PHE A 116 0.81 7.86 19.55
CA PHE A 116 1.99 8.72 19.43
C PHE A 116 1.67 10.20 19.19
N LEU A 117 0.55 10.51 18.52
CA LEU A 117 0.10 11.88 18.31
C LEU A 117 -0.94 12.33 19.35
N HIS A 118 -1.34 11.40 20.24
CA HIS A 118 -2.40 11.63 21.22
C HIS A 118 -3.70 12.15 20.58
N GLU A 119 -3.98 11.71 19.35
CA GLU A 119 -5.24 12.04 18.67
C GLU A 119 -6.42 11.50 19.49
N GLN A 120 -7.36 12.37 19.81
CA GLN A 120 -8.55 11.97 20.54
C GLN A 120 -9.62 11.54 19.53
N LEU A 121 -9.91 10.25 19.52
CA LEU A 121 -11.06 9.73 18.80
C LEU A 121 -12.27 9.73 19.74
N SER A 122 -13.40 10.24 19.26
CA SER A 122 -14.66 10.07 20.00
C SER A 122 -15.00 8.57 20.07
N ILE A 123 -15.77 8.17 21.08
CA ILE A 123 -16.23 6.78 21.23
C ILE A 123 -16.96 6.33 19.96
N TRP A 124 -17.69 7.23 19.31
CA TRP A 124 -18.37 6.97 18.06
C TRP A 124 -17.39 6.65 16.92
N GLN A 125 -16.38 7.49 16.71
CA GLN A 125 -15.33 7.28 15.69
C GLN A 125 -14.59 5.97 15.93
N PHE A 126 -14.19 5.71 17.19
CA PHE A 126 -13.53 4.46 17.56
C PHE A 126 -14.42 3.23 17.27
N SER A 127 -15.72 3.28 17.62
CA SER A 127 -16.65 2.18 17.35
C SER A 127 -16.82 1.92 15.86
N LEU A 128 -16.88 2.97 15.04
CA LEU A 128 -16.97 2.83 13.59
C LEU A 128 -15.69 2.29 12.98
N LEU A 129 -14.52 2.69 13.48
CA LEU A 129 -13.25 2.10 13.08
C LEU A 129 -13.23 0.60 13.37
N VAL A 130 -13.69 0.16 14.55
CA VAL A 130 -13.81 -1.27 14.88
C VAL A 130 -14.76 -1.98 13.89
N VAL A 131 -15.90 -1.38 13.53
CA VAL A 131 -16.83 -1.94 12.53
C VAL A 131 -16.17 -2.06 11.16
N ILE A 132 -15.46 -1.01 10.70
CA ILE A 132 -14.70 -1.03 9.44
C ILE A 132 -13.66 -2.16 9.48
N PHE A 133 -12.94 -2.32 10.59
CA PHE A 133 -11.97 -3.39 10.80
C PHE A 133 -12.57 -4.80 10.70
N LEU A 134 -13.64 -5.02 11.44
CA LEU A 134 -14.36 -6.29 11.39
C LEU A 134 -14.85 -6.54 9.96
N GLY A 135 -15.32 -5.49 9.27
CA GLY A 135 -15.71 -5.56 7.88
C GLY A 135 -14.55 -5.95 6.96
N ILE A 136 -13.39 -5.30 7.08
CA ILE A 136 -12.19 -5.62 6.32
C ILE A 136 -11.75 -7.06 6.62
N PHE A 137 -11.72 -7.46 7.90
CA PHE A 137 -11.38 -8.81 8.30
C PHE A 137 -12.32 -9.84 7.69
N CYS A 138 -13.63 -9.64 7.75
CA CYS A 138 -14.62 -10.53 7.13
C CYS A 138 -14.46 -10.55 5.59
N ALA A 139 -14.26 -9.40 4.94
CA ALA A 139 -14.09 -9.33 3.51
C ALA A 139 -12.81 -10.03 3.04
N SER A 140 -11.73 -9.95 3.83
CA SER A 140 -10.41 -10.47 3.48
C SER A 140 -10.20 -11.93 3.82
N THR A 141 -11.00 -12.51 4.72
CA THR A 141 -10.78 -13.87 5.20
C THR A 141 -11.55 -14.87 4.36
N ASN A 142 -10.90 -15.75 3.61
CA ASN A 142 -11.55 -16.92 3.04
C ASN A 142 -11.54 -18.06 4.05
N LEU A 143 -12.59 -18.11 4.91
CA LEU A 143 -12.70 -19.14 5.96
C LEU A 143 -12.67 -20.56 5.41
N MET A 144 -13.18 -20.80 4.19
CA MET A 144 -13.13 -22.12 3.58
C MET A 144 -11.71 -22.51 3.19
N GLU A 145 -10.96 -21.57 2.61
CA GLU A 145 -9.57 -21.77 2.24
C GLU A 145 -8.67 -21.89 3.48
N VAL A 146 -8.88 -21.02 4.47
CA VAL A 146 -8.22 -21.09 5.78
C VAL A 146 -8.50 -22.43 6.45
N ARG A 147 -9.76 -22.86 6.50
CA ARG A 147 -10.16 -24.15 7.10
C ARG A 147 -9.58 -25.33 6.34
N GLY A 148 -9.56 -25.29 5.00
CA GLY A 148 -8.93 -26.29 4.15
C GLY A 148 -7.42 -26.39 4.38
N VAL A 149 -6.73 -25.25 4.39
CA VAL A 149 -5.29 -25.17 4.62
C VAL A 149 -4.90 -25.59 6.04
N VAL A 150 -5.67 -25.15 7.05
CA VAL A 150 -5.44 -25.56 8.45
C VAL A 150 -5.69 -27.06 8.63
N ARG A 151 -6.69 -27.64 7.97
CA ARG A 151 -6.99 -29.08 8.04
C ARG A 151 -5.93 -29.94 7.35
N THR A 152 -5.32 -29.47 6.24
CA THR A 152 -4.38 -30.24 5.46
C THR A 152 -2.92 -29.99 5.84
N SER A 153 -2.58 -28.79 6.28
CA SER A 153 -1.19 -28.33 6.49
C SER A 153 -0.97 -27.65 7.84
N GLY A 154 -1.98 -27.65 8.72
CA GLY A 154 -1.96 -26.96 10.00
C GLY A 154 -1.84 -25.43 9.86
N ILE A 155 -1.63 -24.72 10.98
CA ILE A 155 -1.46 -23.25 10.99
C ILE A 155 -0.23 -22.83 10.15
N ALA A 156 0.81 -23.69 10.04
CA ALA A 156 1.97 -23.45 9.19
C ALA A 156 1.63 -23.38 7.69
N GLY A 157 0.51 -23.97 7.25
CA GLY A 157 0.02 -23.88 5.87
C GLY A 157 -0.45 -22.47 5.50
N LEU A 158 -1.03 -21.74 6.45
CA LEU A 158 -1.43 -20.33 6.26
C LEU A 158 -0.22 -19.43 5.96
N ALA A 159 0.95 -19.83 6.46
CA ALA A 159 2.20 -19.10 6.20
C ALA A 159 2.76 -19.30 4.76
N LYS A 160 2.18 -20.17 3.95
CA LYS A 160 2.71 -20.50 2.59
C LYS A 160 2.05 -19.70 1.46
N GLY A 161 0.89 -19.06 1.68
CA GLY A 161 0.11 -18.38 0.64
C GLY A 161 0.38 -16.87 0.51
N GLY A 162 -0.34 -16.22 -0.40
CA GLY A 162 -0.30 -14.78 -0.63
C GLY A 162 -0.67 -13.95 0.61
N VAL A 163 -1.54 -14.47 1.48
CA VAL A 163 -2.05 -13.78 2.68
C VAL A 163 -0.93 -13.32 3.63
N ARG A 164 0.10 -14.15 3.86
CA ARG A 164 1.25 -13.75 4.72
C ARG A 164 1.94 -12.49 4.22
N TRP A 165 2.04 -12.38 2.89
CA TRP A 165 2.62 -11.22 2.25
C TRP A 165 1.70 -10.00 2.37
N GLY A 166 0.37 -10.20 2.27
CA GLY A 166 -0.62 -9.17 2.57
C GLY A 166 -0.54 -8.66 4.01
N LEU A 167 -0.40 -9.56 5.00
CA LEU A 167 -0.21 -9.17 6.40
C LEU A 167 1.09 -8.38 6.62
N LEU A 168 2.20 -8.79 6.00
CA LEU A 168 3.45 -8.04 6.08
C LEU A 168 3.33 -6.67 5.43
N ALA A 169 2.64 -6.59 4.28
CA ALA A 169 2.35 -5.31 3.63
C ALA A 169 1.47 -4.43 4.52
N MET A 170 0.42 -4.96 5.14
CA MET A 170 -0.44 -4.25 6.09
C MET A 170 0.36 -3.59 7.22
N LEU A 171 1.22 -4.36 7.88
CA LEU A 171 2.03 -3.84 8.99
C LEU A 171 2.98 -2.73 8.53
N THR A 172 3.69 -2.95 7.43
CA THR A 172 4.68 -2.00 6.92
C THR A 172 4.04 -0.74 6.35
N PHE A 173 2.91 -0.86 5.65
CA PHE A 173 2.17 0.29 5.15
C PHE A 173 1.52 1.09 6.28
N GLY A 174 1.01 0.45 7.32
CA GLY A 174 0.47 1.16 8.48
C GLY A 174 1.51 2.04 9.15
N VAL A 175 2.73 1.53 9.35
CA VAL A 175 3.85 2.33 9.87
C VAL A 175 4.26 3.42 8.87
N MET A 176 4.30 3.11 7.57
CA MET A 176 4.60 4.08 6.52
C MET A 176 3.60 5.23 6.49
N LEU A 177 2.30 4.94 6.49
CA LEU A 177 1.23 5.95 6.43
C LEU A 177 1.23 6.84 7.67
N PHE A 178 1.39 6.26 8.86
CA PHE A 178 1.58 7.01 10.09
C PHE A 178 2.79 7.95 10.01
N GLY A 179 3.95 7.43 9.56
CA GLY A 179 5.18 8.21 9.42
C GLY A 179 5.05 9.33 8.39
N ILE A 180 4.34 9.11 7.27
CA ILE A 180 4.03 10.14 6.27
C ILE A 180 3.11 11.21 6.87
N GLY A 181 2.05 10.83 7.60
CA GLY A 181 1.16 11.77 8.26
C GLY A 181 1.90 12.66 9.26
N LEU A 182 2.73 12.06 10.12
CA LEU A 182 3.59 12.77 11.07
C LEU A 182 4.54 13.75 10.36
N ALA A 183 5.19 13.30 9.30
CA ALA A 183 6.13 14.11 8.54
C ALA A 183 5.43 15.24 7.77
N SER A 184 4.25 14.97 7.20
CA SER A 184 3.47 15.95 6.45
C SER A 184 2.95 17.07 7.33
N GLY A 185 2.52 16.78 8.54
CA GLY A 185 2.11 17.79 9.52
C GLY A 185 3.26 18.71 9.95
N LYS A 186 4.51 18.23 9.93
CA LYS A 186 5.68 19.01 10.36
C LYS A 186 6.40 19.71 9.21
N TRP A 187 6.53 19.08 8.05
CA TRP A 187 7.38 19.55 6.94
C TRP A 187 6.63 19.73 5.62
N GLY A 188 5.31 19.67 5.64
CA GLY A 188 4.48 19.75 4.45
C GLY A 188 4.40 18.43 3.68
N TRP A 189 3.44 18.36 2.79
CA TRP A 189 2.99 17.11 2.15
C TRP A 189 3.91 16.55 1.06
N TYR A 190 4.80 17.35 0.47
CA TYR A 190 5.60 16.94 -0.70
C TYR A 190 6.93 16.26 -0.34
N ALA A 191 7.77 16.93 0.47
CA ALA A 191 9.13 16.45 0.75
C ALA A 191 9.18 15.06 1.42
N PRO A 192 8.31 14.74 2.40
CA PRO A 192 8.28 13.40 3.00
C PRO A 192 7.97 12.29 1.99
N ILE A 193 7.05 12.54 1.05
CA ILE A 193 6.69 11.55 0.02
C ILE A 193 7.86 11.34 -0.94
N LEU A 194 8.51 12.42 -1.39
CA LEU A 194 9.67 12.31 -2.27
C LEU A 194 10.74 11.42 -1.64
N TRP A 195 11.09 11.65 -0.38
CA TRP A 195 12.07 10.82 0.33
C TRP A 195 11.60 9.39 0.52
N THR A 196 10.35 9.17 0.87
CA THR A 196 9.76 7.83 0.98
C THR A 196 9.96 7.05 -0.33
N ARG A 197 9.65 7.64 -1.48
CA ARG A 197 9.80 6.97 -2.78
C ARG A 197 11.25 6.81 -3.21
N VAL A 198 12.09 7.82 -3.00
CA VAL A 198 13.53 7.76 -3.32
C VAL A 198 14.22 6.67 -2.49
N PHE A 199 14.02 6.63 -1.18
CA PHE A 199 14.64 5.62 -0.35
C PHE A 199 14.08 4.21 -0.58
N ALA A 200 12.80 4.08 -0.92
CA ALA A 200 12.23 2.80 -1.33
C ALA A 200 12.88 2.28 -2.64
N ALA A 201 13.02 3.14 -3.65
CA ALA A 201 13.67 2.78 -4.90
C ALA A 201 15.16 2.43 -4.69
N LEU A 202 15.88 3.20 -3.88
CA LEU A 202 17.28 2.93 -3.52
C LEU A 202 17.43 1.61 -2.77
N ALA A 203 16.53 1.29 -1.82
CA ALA A 203 16.56 0.03 -1.10
C ALA A 203 16.44 -1.18 -2.03
N LEU A 204 15.52 -1.11 -3.01
CA LEU A 204 15.37 -2.17 -4.01
C LEU A 204 16.56 -2.22 -4.99
N LEU A 205 17.13 -1.09 -5.36
CA LEU A 205 18.32 -1.03 -6.19
C LEU A 205 19.52 -1.69 -5.47
N LEU A 206 19.72 -1.38 -4.20
CA LEU A 206 20.75 -2.00 -3.37
C LEU A 206 20.53 -3.52 -3.24
N LEU A 207 19.28 -3.95 -3.04
CA LEU A 207 18.96 -5.38 -3.00
C LEU A 207 19.24 -6.07 -4.34
N ALA A 208 18.92 -5.43 -5.46
CA ALA A 208 19.20 -5.95 -6.80
C ALA A 208 20.71 -6.11 -7.04
N THR A 209 21.47 -5.08 -6.73
CA THR A 209 22.94 -5.08 -6.90
C THR A 209 23.61 -6.13 -5.99
N TRP A 210 23.16 -6.23 -4.74
CA TRP A 210 23.61 -7.25 -3.79
C TRP A 210 23.36 -8.66 -4.31
N ARG A 211 22.13 -8.95 -4.76
CA ARG A 211 21.79 -10.25 -5.35
C ARG A 211 22.64 -10.56 -6.57
N ARG A 212 22.87 -9.58 -7.45
CA ARG A 212 23.71 -9.75 -8.63
C ARG A 212 25.17 -10.06 -8.26
N LEU A 213 25.73 -9.36 -7.27
CA LEU A 213 27.07 -9.63 -6.76
C LEU A 213 27.21 -11.03 -6.18
N LEU A 214 26.22 -11.47 -5.41
CA LEU A 214 26.21 -12.84 -4.86
C LEU A 214 26.10 -13.89 -5.96
N SER A 215 25.26 -13.69 -6.98
CA SER A 215 25.13 -14.59 -8.12
C SER A 215 26.43 -14.69 -8.94
N LEU A 216 27.13 -13.58 -9.14
CA LEU A 216 28.44 -13.58 -9.81
C LEU A 216 29.51 -14.33 -9.00
N ARG A 217 29.47 -14.22 -7.68
CA ARG A 217 30.37 -15.00 -6.80
C ARG A 217 30.07 -16.51 -6.86
N SER A 218 28.78 -16.88 -6.85
CA SER A 218 28.38 -18.30 -6.94
C SER A 218 28.53 -18.89 -8.35
N ALA A 219 28.35 -18.08 -9.42
CA ALA A 219 28.59 -18.51 -10.80
C ALA A 219 30.09 -18.79 -11.09
N ARG A 220 30.99 -18.04 -10.43
CA ARG A 220 32.43 -18.36 -10.46
C ARG A 220 32.77 -19.69 -9.77
N ALA A 221 31.88 -20.18 -8.90
CA ALA A 221 32.04 -21.45 -8.18
C ALA A 221 31.33 -22.65 -8.84
N ARG A 222 30.41 -22.40 -9.79
CA ARG A 222 29.63 -23.41 -10.51
C ARG A 222 29.54 -23.04 -11.98
N SER A 223 29.99 -23.93 -12.84
CA SER A 223 29.93 -23.80 -14.30
C SER A 223 28.53 -24.11 -14.87
N ASP A 224 27.47 -23.70 -14.22
CA ASP A 224 26.10 -24.03 -14.65
C ASP A 224 25.33 -22.78 -15.07
N PRO A 225 24.81 -22.71 -16.33
CA PRO A 225 24.12 -21.53 -16.86
C PRO A 225 22.64 -21.42 -16.44
N ALA A 226 22.26 -22.00 -15.30
CA ALA A 226 20.88 -22.00 -14.84
C ALA A 226 20.51 -20.71 -14.09
N GLY A 227 19.70 -19.87 -14.69
CA GLY A 227 19.02 -18.76 -14.01
C GLY A 227 19.08 -17.41 -14.70
N ALA A 228 18.92 -17.36 -16.03
CA ALA A 228 18.64 -16.06 -16.68
C ALA A 228 17.30 -15.50 -16.16
N PRO A 229 17.24 -14.23 -15.73
CA PRO A 229 15.98 -13.60 -15.35
C PRO A 229 15.01 -13.64 -16.53
N ALA A 230 13.73 -13.91 -16.27
CA ALA A 230 12.70 -13.92 -17.31
C ALA A 230 12.74 -12.59 -18.09
N PRO A 231 12.63 -12.64 -19.43
CA PRO A 231 12.71 -11.42 -20.24
C PRO A 231 11.57 -10.47 -19.88
N LEU A 232 11.91 -9.19 -19.66
CA LEU A 232 10.92 -8.14 -19.41
C LEU A 232 10.01 -7.99 -20.63
N ARG A 233 8.72 -8.16 -20.44
CA ARG A 233 7.73 -7.96 -21.51
C ARG A 233 7.32 -6.48 -21.54
N VAL A 234 7.37 -5.84 -22.70
CA VAL A 234 7.02 -4.41 -22.88
C VAL A 234 5.64 -4.07 -22.31
N SER A 235 4.65 -4.98 -22.49
CA SER A 235 3.32 -4.80 -21.91
C SER A 235 3.30 -4.81 -20.37
N GLY A 236 4.20 -5.55 -19.73
CA GLY A 236 4.35 -5.57 -18.29
C GLY A 236 4.96 -4.27 -17.75
N ILE A 237 5.93 -3.70 -18.46
CA ILE A 237 6.56 -2.42 -18.10
C ILE A 237 5.53 -1.30 -18.09
N GLY A 238 4.71 -1.19 -19.15
CA GLY A 238 3.65 -0.18 -19.20
C GLY A 238 2.67 -0.27 -18.04
N LEU A 239 2.25 -1.48 -17.68
CA LEU A 239 1.37 -1.70 -16.51
C LEU A 239 2.05 -1.25 -15.21
N ALA A 240 3.33 -1.61 -15.00
CA ALA A 240 4.06 -1.20 -13.79
C ALA A 240 4.28 0.34 -13.72
N VAL A 241 4.45 1.01 -14.85
CA VAL A 241 4.50 2.49 -14.90
C VAL A 241 3.15 3.07 -14.49
N ILE A 242 2.02 2.56 -15.01
CA ILE A 242 0.67 2.99 -14.62
C ILE A 242 0.48 2.81 -13.11
N VAL A 243 0.89 1.68 -12.55
CA VAL A 243 0.87 1.43 -11.10
C VAL A 243 1.62 2.54 -10.36
N GLY A 244 2.87 2.83 -10.75
CA GLY A 244 3.67 3.88 -10.10
C GLY A 244 3.04 5.27 -10.16
N VAL A 245 2.38 5.62 -11.27
CA VAL A 245 1.63 6.88 -11.42
C VAL A 245 0.44 6.94 -10.47
N LEU A 246 -0.42 5.91 -10.48
CA LEU A 246 -1.60 5.84 -9.64
C LEU A 246 -1.24 5.86 -8.14
N GLU A 247 -0.25 5.08 -7.75
CA GLU A 247 0.30 5.05 -6.39
C GLU A 247 0.79 6.44 -5.95
N THR A 248 1.48 7.15 -6.84
CA THR A 248 2.00 8.49 -6.54
C THR A 248 0.89 9.50 -6.35
N ILE A 249 -0.10 9.50 -7.25
CA ILE A 249 -1.26 10.39 -7.13
C ILE A 249 -1.98 10.12 -5.80
N GLY A 250 -2.27 8.85 -5.50
CA GLY A 250 -2.91 8.48 -4.24
C GLY A 250 -2.11 8.94 -3.02
N LEU A 251 -0.79 8.78 -3.02
CA LEU A 251 0.05 9.18 -1.91
C LEU A 251 0.15 10.71 -1.73
N LEU A 252 0.20 11.47 -2.84
CA LEU A 252 0.16 12.92 -2.81
C LEU A 252 -1.17 13.43 -2.22
N VAL A 253 -2.27 12.87 -2.68
CA VAL A 253 -3.61 13.22 -2.17
C VAL A 253 -3.74 12.83 -0.69
N TYR A 254 -3.27 11.64 -0.29
CA TYR A 254 -3.26 11.20 1.10
C TYR A 254 -2.48 12.16 2.00
N SER A 255 -1.25 12.50 1.60
CA SER A 255 -0.40 13.39 2.39
C SER A 255 -0.98 14.81 2.50
N PHE A 256 -1.67 15.29 1.47
CA PHE A 256 -2.41 16.55 1.52
C PHE A 256 -3.63 16.44 2.46
N ASP A 257 -4.34 15.32 2.41
CA ASP A 257 -5.50 15.04 3.26
C ASP A 257 -5.12 15.04 4.75
N THR A 258 -3.96 14.50 5.12
CA THR A 258 -3.48 14.52 6.52
C THR A 258 -3.20 15.92 7.07
N GLN A 259 -3.18 16.95 6.23
CA GLN A 259 -3.11 18.35 6.68
C GLN A 259 -4.50 18.96 6.92
N LEU A 260 -5.55 18.38 6.34
CA LEU A 260 -6.93 18.84 6.45
C LEU A 260 -7.72 18.04 7.49
N ALA A 261 -7.38 16.77 7.67
CA ALA A 261 -7.98 15.85 8.62
C ALA A 261 -6.92 15.30 9.59
N SER A 262 -7.34 14.64 10.67
CA SER A 262 -6.40 13.93 11.52
C SER A 262 -5.76 12.76 10.75
N THR A 263 -4.50 12.44 11.07
CA THR A 263 -3.76 11.35 10.42
C THR A 263 -4.48 10.02 10.57
N GLY A 264 -5.04 9.76 11.76
CA GLY A 264 -5.80 8.54 12.02
C GLY A 264 -7.05 8.42 11.16
N LEU A 265 -7.82 9.50 11.01
CA LEU A 265 -9.04 9.52 10.19
C LEU A 265 -8.70 9.37 8.69
N ALA A 266 -7.71 10.12 8.19
CA ALA A 266 -7.25 10.01 6.80
C ALA A 266 -6.78 8.59 6.47
N SER A 267 -5.99 7.96 7.36
CA SER A 267 -5.54 6.58 7.20
C SER A 267 -6.69 5.60 7.15
N ALA A 268 -7.64 5.70 8.10
CA ALA A 268 -8.78 4.79 8.17
C ALA A 268 -9.72 4.89 6.95
N LEU A 269 -10.03 6.10 6.51
CA LEU A 269 -10.90 6.33 5.36
C LEU A 269 -10.24 5.87 4.06
N SER A 270 -8.94 6.17 3.89
CA SER A 270 -8.17 5.73 2.73
C SER A 270 -8.12 4.20 2.61
N SER A 271 -8.20 3.46 3.72
CA SER A 271 -8.21 1.98 3.73
C SER A 271 -9.41 1.35 3.01
N SER A 272 -10.41 2.12 2.64
CA SER A 272 -11.50 1.64 1.75
C SER A 272 -11.02 1.22 0.35
N TRP A 273 -9.77 1.52 -0.01
CA TRP A 273 -9.19 1.14 -1.29
C TRP A 273 -9.26 -0.38 -1.58
N GLY A 274 -9.29 -1.23 -0.55
CA GLY A 274 -9.44 -2.69 -0.70
C GLY A 274 -10.77 -3.14 -1.32
N ILE A 275 -11.79 -2.28 -1.37
CA ILE A 275 -13.10 -2.59 -1.98
C ILE A 275 -12.98 -2.72 -3.50
N LEU A 276 -12.23 -1.83 -4.16
CA LEU A 276 -12.09 -1.83 -5.60
C LEU A 276 -11.39 -3.10 -6.13
N PRO A 277 -10.25 -3.55 -5.55
CA PRO A 277 -9.66 -4.85 -5.87
C PRO A 277 -10.58 -6.04 -5.63
N LEU A 278 -11.42 -6.02 -4.59
CA LEU A 278 -12.42 -7.08 -4.38
C LEU A 278 -13.39 -7.15 -5.56
N VAL A 279 -13.95 -6.01 -5.99
CA VAL A 279 -14.84 -5.94 -7.15
C VAL A 279 -14.09 -6.36 -8.42
N ALA A 280 -12.85 -5.91 -8.61
CA ALA A 280 -12.02 -6.29 -9.75
C ALA A 280 -11.69 -7.80 -9.74
N GLY A 281 -11.43 -8.39 -8.58
CA GLY A 281 -11.25 -9.84 -8.41
C GLY A 281 -12.44 -10.63 -8.93
N ILE A 282 -13.65 -10.21 -8.57
CA ILE A 282 -14.89 -10.84 -9.02
C ILE A 282 -15.07 -10.68 -10.55
N THR A 283 -14.89 -9.47 -11.07
CA THR A 283 -15.25 -9.13 -12.46
C THR A 283 -14.18 -9.56 -13.47
N PHE A 284 -12.91 -9.24 -13.22
CA PHE A 284 -11.82 -9.51 -14.17
C PHE A 284 -11.15 -10.85 -13.94
N PHE A 285 -11.03 -11.28 -12.69
CA PHE A 285 -10.35 -12.55 -12.36
C PHE A 285 -11.31 -13.69 -12.09
N GLN A 286 -12.64 -13.45 -12.19
CA GLN A 286 -13.69 -14.45 -11.97
C GLN A 286 -13.61 -15.12 -10.59
N GLU A 287 -13.06 -14.40 -9.59
CA GLU A 287 -12.97 -14.86 -8.22
C GLU A 287 -14.38 -14.88 -7.60
N ARG A 288 -14.69 -15.90 -6.78
CA ARG A 288 -16.01 -16.06 -6.17
C ARG A 288 -15.93 -15.85 -4.66
N PRO A 289 -16.10 -14.60 -4.18
CA PRO A 289 -16.08 -14.32 -2.75
C PRO A 289 -17.26 -15.00 -2.07
N ALA A 290 -17.05 -15.44 -0.83
CA ALA A 290 -18.10 -16.02 -0.03
C ALA A 290 -19.09 -14.95 0.47
N VAL A 291 -20.30 -15.35 0.85
CA VAL A 291 -21.37 -14.43 1.31
C VAL A 291 -20.90 -13.57 2.50
N TYR A 292 -20.12 -14.14 3.42
CA TYR A 292 -19.59 -13.38 4.57
C TYR A 292 -18.55 -12.33 4.17
N GLN A 293 -17.83 -12.54 3.04
CA GLN A 293 -16.92 -11.53 2.49
C GLN A 293 -17.70 -10.32 1.93
N LEU A 294 -18.82 -10.59 1.24
CA LEU A 294 -19.75 -9.54 0.81
C LEU A 294 -20.35 -8.79 2.00
N PHE A 295 -20.71 -9.51 3.06
CA PHE A 295 -21.16 -8.87 4.30
C PHE A 295 -20.08 -7.99 4.91
N GLY A 296 -18.83 -8.44 4.90
CA GLY A 296 -17.68 -7.62 5.30
C GLY A 296 -17.57 -6.31 4.51
N VAL A 297 -17.72 -6.35 3.18
CA VAL A 297 -17.74 -5.15 2.33
C VAL A 297 -18.87 -4.20 2.74
N LEU A 298 -20.07 -4.72 2.99
CA LEU A 298 -21.21 -3.91 3.45
C LEU A 298 -20.92 -3.23 4.79
N LEU A 299 -20.26 -3.92 5.73
CA LEU A 299 -19.84 -3.33 7.01
C LEU A 299 -18.84 -2.20 6.81
N VAL A 300 -17.86 -2.36 5.91
CA VAL A 300 -16.90 -1.30 5.57
C VAL A 300 -17.63 -0.09 5.00
N LEU A 301 -18.48 -0.29 4.00
CA LEU A 301 -19.24 0.79 3.37
C LEU A 301 -20.15 1.51 4.36
N ALA A 302 -20.86 0.77 5.20
CA ALA A 302 -21.70 1.33 6.25
C ALA A 302 -20.89 2.12 7.28
N GLY A 303 -19.75 1.60 7.72
CA GLY A 303 -18.84 2.29 8.65
C GLY A 303 -18.31 3.59 8.09
N LEU A 304 -17.87 3.61 6.81
CA LEU A 304 -17.40 4.80 6.12
C LEU A 304 -18.53 5.83 5.95
N PHE A 305 -19.73 5.38 5.54
CA PHE A 305 -20.87 6.25 5.39
C PHE A 305 -21.27 6.90 6.72
N LEU A 306 -21.31 6.13 7.80
CA LEU A 306 -21.64 6.64 9.14
C LEU A 306 -20.57 7.59 9.68
N LEU A 307 -19.28 7.37 9.40
CA LEU A 307 -18.21 8.33 9.71
C LEU A 307 -18.42 9.67 8.98
N SER A 308 -18.96 9.64 7.76
CA SER A 308 -19.17 10.85 6.95
C SER A 308 -20.34 11.71 7.43
N ILE A 309 -21.34 11.13 8.13
CA ILE A 309 -22.57 11.83 8.56
C ILE A 309 -22.38 12.61 9.86
N LYS A 310 -21.56 12.10 10.78
CA LYS A 310 -21.37 12.72 12.09
C LYS A 310 -19.90 13.11 12.28
N PRO A 311 -19.52 14.31 11.78
CA PRO A 311 -18.26 14.92 12.16
C PRO A 311 -18.25 15.17 13.66
N SER A 312 -17.08 15.04 14.28
CA SER A 312 -16.82 15.20 15.72
C SER A 312 -17.34 16.52 16.29
#